data_56a6847b93c744c0704a5c274a34d841
#
_entry.id   56a6847b93c744c0704a5c274a34d841
#
_cell.length_a   1.000
_cell.length_b   1.000
_cell.length_c   1.000
_cell.angle_alpha   90.00
_cell.angle_beta   90.00
_cell.angle_gamma   90.00
#
_symmetry.space_group_name_H-M   'P 1'
#
loop_
_entity.id
_entity.type
_entity.pdbx_description
1 polymer ?
#
loop_
_entity_poly.entity_id
_entity_poly.type
_entity_poly.pdbx_seq_one_letter_code
_entity_poly.pdbx_strand_id
1 'polypeptide(L)'
;MKKICLLLFLLPALQWAQAQTHQTLSDEGYQDNKIVFQVVTQDTVAHKALMKQLNNIRSVAPNTPIEVVCHGPGLYMLVAERCVIQKQIKEQSAKGISFVACEFSLKERNVSKDAIVPEANFVRSGALEIANKQRLGWSYLKAGF
;
A
#
# COMPACT_ATOMS: atom_id res chain seq x y z
N MET A 1 69.79 44.84 15.82
CA MET A 1 68.83 44.01 16.60
C MET A 1 67.44 44.19 16.03
N LYS A 2 67.03 43.28 15.19
CA LYS A 2 65.72 43.33 14.47
C LYS A 2 64.72 42.46 15.25
N LYS A 3 63.70 43.10 15.84
CA LYS A 3 62.58 42.41 16.49
C LYS A 3 61.56 41.95 15.41
N ILE A 4 61.42 40.65 15.24
CA ILE A 4 60.36 40.02 14.36
C ILE A 4 59.13 39.88 15.22
N CYS A 5 58.06 40.66 14.91
CA CYS A 5 56.71 40.47 15.44
C CYS A 5 55.98 39.36 14.64
N LEU A 6 55.76 38.24 15.32
CA LEU A 6 54.99 37.14 14.78
C LEU A 6 53.50 37.42 15.03
N LEU A 7 52.77 37.85 14.00
CA LEU A 7 51.32 38.02 14.03
C LEU A 7 50.63 36.67 13.78
N LEU A 8 50.13 36.08 14.86
CA LEU A 8 49.25 34.91 14.81
C LEU A 8 47.87 35.32 14.29
N PHE A 9 47.57 34.98 13.04
CA PHE A 9 46.21 35.07 12.50
C PHE A 9 45.38 33.92 13.04
N LEU A 10 44.50 34.20 14.00
CA LEU A 10 43.39 33.34 14.40
C LEU A 10 42.29 33.43 13.36
N LEU A 11 42.19 32.44 12.48
CA LEU A 11 41.04 32.23 11.59
C LEU A 11 39.88 31.68 12.42
N PRO A 12 38.71 32.34 12.46
CA PRO A 12 37.54 31.73 13.06
C PRO A 12 37.02 30.66 12.08
N ALA A 13 37.09 29.40 12.51
CA ALA A 13 36.38 28.29 11.82
C ALA A 13 34.88 28.55 11.92
N LEU A 14 34.27 29.14 10.88
CA LEU A 14 32.84 29.15 10.71
C LEU A 14 32.40 27.70 10.44
N GLN A 15 31.96 27.02 11.49
CA GLN A 15 31.23 25.76 11.35
C GLN A 15 29.87 26.10 10.75
N TRP A 16 29.72 25.82 9.46
CA TRP A 16 28.42 25.82 8.79
C TRP A 16 27.66 24.64 9.33
N ALA A 17 26.79 24.87 10.31
CA ALA A 17 25.76 23.92 10.68
C ALA A 17 24.79 23.79 9.48
N GLN A 18 24.98 22.75 8.66
CA GLN A 18 24.00 22.38 7.67
C GLN A 18 22.79 21.81 8.43
N ALA A 19 21.80 22.65 8.66
CA ALA A 19 20.50 22.17 9.08
C ALA A 19 19.96 21.26 7.96
N GLN A 20 19.89 19.96 8.24
CA GLN A 20 19.19 19.02 7.33
C GLN A 20 17.71 19.40 7.35
N THR A 21 17.29 20.19 6.39
CA THR A 21 15.86 20.41 6.14
C THR A 21 15.27 19.10 5.63
N HIS A 22 14.44 18.46 6.45
CA HIS A 22 13.61 17.35 5.99
C HIS A 22 12.64 17.88 4.93
N GLN A 23 12.97 17.62 3.67
CA GLN A 23 12.14 18.03 2.56
C GLN A 23 11.01 17.03 2.40
N THR A 24 9.76 17.44 2.63
CA THR A 24 8.59 16.64 2.28
C THR A 24 8.49 16.62 0.75
N LEU A 25 8.48 15.41 0.16
CA LEU A 25 8.29 15.26 -1.28
C LEU A 25 6.89 15.78 -1.64
N SER A 26 6.79 16.45 -2.79
CA SER A 26 5.49 16.92 -3.29
C SER A 26 4.58 15.74 -3.66
N ASP A 27 3.27 15.89 -3.43
CA ASP A 27 2.28 14.85 -3.73
C ASP A 27 2.12 14.60 -5.25
N GLU A 28 2.65 15.47 -6.11
CA GLU A 28 2.59 15.35 -7.57
C GLU A 28 3.21 14.04 -8.08
N GLY A 29 4.30 13.57 -7.48
CA GLY A 29 4.97 12.32 -7.88
C GLY A 29 4.19 11.05 -7.55
N TYR A 30 3.08 11.13 -6.82
CA TYR A 30 2.29 9.96 -6.43
C TYR A 30 1.12 9.66 -7.38
N GLN A 31 0.73 10.59 -8.25
CA GLN A 31 -0.51 10.51 -9.05
C GLN A 31 -0.47 9.43 -10.15
N ASP A 32 0.71 9.09 -10.68
CA ASP A 32 0.88 8.14 -11.79
C ASP A 32 1.01 6.67 -11.33
N ASN A 33 0.92 6.42 -10.03
CA ASN A 33 1.03 5.06 -9.50
C ASN A 33 -0.21 4.23 -9.85
N LYS A 34 0.01 2.92 -10.07
CA LYS A 34 -1.01 1.87 -10.12
C LYS A 34 -0.58 0.81 -9.12
N ILE A 35 -1.44 0.40 -8.21
CA ILE A 35 -1.04 -0.46 -7.09
C ILE A 35 -1.88 -1.73 -7.06
N VAL A 36 -1.22 -2.89 -7.01
CA VAL A 36 -1.85 -4.17 -6.70
C VAL A 36 -1.41 -4.66 -5.33
N PHE A 37 -2.38 -4.80 -4.41
CA PHE A 37 -2.17 -5.39 -3.10
C PHE A 37 -2.44 -6.89 -3.13
N GLN A 38 -1.54 -7.67 -2.52
CA GLN A 38 -1.75 -9.08 -2.24
C GLN A 38 -2.19 -9.27 -0.79
N VAL A 39 -3.31 -9.97 -0.58
CA VAL A 39 -3.78 -10.39 0.76
C VAL A 39 -3.76 -11.92 0.82
N VAL A 40 -2.89 -12.48 1.67
CA VAL A 40 -2.74 -13.94 1.87
C VAL A 40 -2.93 -14.37 3.33
N THR A 41 -3.31 -13.47 4.21
CA THR A 41 -3.54 -13.75 5.63
C THR A 41 -5.01 -13.64 6.00
N GLN A 42 -5.46 -14.46 6.94
CA GLN A 42 -6.79 -14.33 7.56
C GLN A 42 -6.78 -13.43 8.81
N ASP A 43 -5.63 -12.85 9.16
CA ASP A 43 -5.50 -11.98 10.32
C ASP A 43 -6.30 -10.68 10.13
N THR A 44 -7.30 -10.49 10.99
CA THR A 44 -8.16 -9.32 10.96
C THR A 44 -7.45 -8.02 11.33
N VAL A 45 -6.33 -8.08 12.06
CA VAL A 45 -5.48 -6.90 12.33
C VAL A 45 -4.83 -6.43 11.05
N ALA A 46 -4.30 -7.36 10.25
CA ALA A 46 -3.74 -7.04 8.93
C ALA A 46 -4.80 -6.46 7.97
N HIS A 47 -6.04 -7.01 8.00
CA HIS A 47 -7.15 -6.49 7.19
C HIS A 47 -7.49 -5.03 7.56
N LYS A 48 -7.58 -4.72 8.88
CA LYS A 48 -7.81 -3.35 9.36
C LYS A 48 -6.67 -2.40 9.01
N ALA A 49 -5.41 -2.89 9.13
CA ALA A 49 -4.23 -2.11 8.74
C ALA A 49 -4.24 -1.77 7.25
N LEU A 50 -4.62 -2.71 6.38
CA LEU A 50 -4.79 -2.44 4.95
C LEU A 50 -5.83 -1.35 4.70
N MET A 51 -7.01 -1.38 5.35
CA MET A 51 -8.02 -0.33 5.18
C MET A 51 -7.49 1.05 5.56
N LYS A 52 -6.69 1.15 6.63
CA LYS A 52 -6.02 2.39 7.00
C LYS A 52 -5.03 2.85 5.93
N GLN A 53 -4.24 1.92 5.38
CA GLN A 53 -3.28 2.20 4.32
C GLN A 53 -4.00 2.70 3.04
N LEU A 54 -5.10 2.07 2.63
CA LEU A 54 -5.92 2.50 1.50
C LEU A 54 -6.47 3.93 1.70
N ASN A 55 -6.95 4.25 2.91
CA ASN A 55 -7.39 5.61 3.23
C ASN A 55 -6.24 6.63 3.11
N ASN A 56 -5.04 6.29 3.61
CA ASN A 56 -3.87 7.16 3.52
C ASN A 56 -3.46 7.40 2.05
N ILE A 57 -3.47 6.36 1.22
CA ILE A 57 -3.18 6.51 -0.22
C ILE A 57 -4.22 7.42 -0.88
N ARG A 58 -5.52 7.19 -0.60
CA ARG A 58 -6.60 8.01 -1.16
C ARG A 58 -6.55 9.48 -0.73
N SER A 59 -5.99 9.80 0.46
CA SER A 59 -5.84 11.18 0.92
C SER A 59 -4.76 11.96 0.17
N VAL A 60 -3.74 11.25 -0.36
CA VAL A 60 -2.61 11.84 -1.08
C VAL A 60 -2.77 11.71 -2.60
N ALA A 61 -3.25 10.56 -3.07
CA ALA A 61 -3.42 10.23 -4.47
C ALA A 61 -4.84 9.66 -4.72
N PRO A 62 -5.87 10.50 -4.77
CA PRO A 62 -7.28 10.09 -4.79
C PRO A 62 -7.66 9.25 -6.02
N ASN A 63 -6.97 9.43 -7.14
CA ASN A 63 -7.29 8.80 -8.43
C ASN A 63 -6.40 7.58 -8.72
N THR A 64 -5.45 7.22 -7.87
CA THR A 64 -4.56 6.07 -8.07
C THR A 64 -5.37 4.78 -8.28
N PRO A 65 -5.21 4.07 -9.40
CA PRO A 65 -5.82 2.75 -9.58
C PRO A 65 -5.29 1.76 -8.55
N ILE A 66 -6.20 1.14 -7.78
CA ILE A 66 -5.84 0.16 -6.75
C ILE A 66 -6.67 -1.10 -6.93
N GLU A 67 -6.02 -2.25 -6.90
CA GLU A 67 -6.67 -3.55 -6.82
C GLU A 67 -6.15 -4.33 -5.61
N VAL A 68 -7.05 -4.96 -4.87
CA VAL A 68 -6.75 -5.80 -3.70
C VAL A 68 -7.10 -7.25 -4.05
N VAL A 69 -6.07 -8.07 -4.23
CA VAL A 69 -6.21 -9.48 -4.62
C VAL A 69 -6.16 -10.37 -3.39
N CYS A 70 -7.29 -11.00 -3.06
CA CYS A 70 -7.43 -11.89 -1.91
C CYS A 70 -7.38 -13.36 -2.36
N HIS A 71 -6.34 -14.08 -1.93
CA HIS A 71 -6.18 -15.51 -2.22
C HIS A 71 -5.58 -16.29 -1.05
N GLY A 72 -5.58 -17.62 -1.14
CA GLY A 72 -5.21 -18.45 0.00
C GLY A 72 -6.03 -18.09 1.25
N PRO A 73 -5.44 -18.04 2.46
CA PRO A 73 -6.13 -17.59 3.68
C PRO A 73 -6.68 -16.16 3.62
N GLY A 74 -6.11 -15.29 2.77
CA GLY A 74 -6.58 -13.92 2.57
C GLY A 74 -7.98 -13.81 1.97
N LEU A 75 -8.49 -14.89 1.34
CA LEU A 75 -9.87 -14.97 0.87
C LEU A 75 -10.88 -14.62 1.97
N TYR A 76 -10.60 -14.97 3.21
CA TYR A 76 -11.51 -14.73 4.34
C TYR A 76 -11.75 -13.25 4.66
N MET A 77 -10.93 -12.35 4.13
CA MET A 77 -11.20 -10.92 4.18
C MET A 77 -12.50 -10.55 3.43
N LEU A 78 -12.87 -11.34 2.39
CA LEU A 78 -14.02 -11.10 1.53
C LEU A 78 -15.22 -12.03 1.81
N VAL A 79 -15.08 -13.03 2.68
CA VAL A 79 -16.19 -13.91 3.09
C VAL A 79 -17.09 -13.16 4.06
N ALA A 80 -18.34 -12.86 3.68
CA ALA A 80 -19.26 -11.97 4.40
C ALA A 80 -19.40 -12.30 5.89
N GLU A 81 -19.60 -13.59 6.24
CA GLU A 81 -19.75 -14.03 7.63
C GLU A 81 -18.49 -13.86 8.49
N ARG A 82 -17.31 -13.75 7.86
CA ARG A 82 -16.00 -13.62 8.53
C ARG A 82 -15.38 -12.24 8.39
N CYS A 83 -15.96 -11.40 7.55
CA CYS A 83 -15.44 -10.08 7.19
C CYS A 83 -15.74 -9.05 8.28
N VAL A 84 -14.74 -8.69 9.09
CA VAL A 84 -14.88 -7.67 10.15
C VAL A 84 -14.80 -6.22 9.64
N ILE A 85 -14.56 -6.04 8.33
CA ILE A 85 -14.34 -4.74 7.68
C ILE A 85 -15.26 -4.52 6.47
N GLN A 86 -16.41 -5.17 6.42
CA GLN A 86 -17.33 -5.12 5.27
C GLN A 86 -17.77 -3.69 4.93
N LYS A 87 -18.06 -2.88 5.95
CA LYS A 87 -18.39 -1.46 5.76
C LYS A 87 -17.26 -0.70 5.06
N GLN A 88 -16.02 -0.91 5.49
CA GLN A 88 -14.86 -0.26 4.89
C GLN A 88 -14.61 -0.75 3.45
N ILE A 89 -14.82 -2.03 3.15
CA ILE A 89 -14.72 -2.56 1.78
C ILE A 89 -15.72 -1.83 0.89
N LYS A 90 -16.98 -1.69 1.31
CA LYS A 90 -18.01 -0.96 0.58
C LYS A 90 -17.62 0.50 0.34
N GLU A 91 -17.10 1.18 1.37
CA GLU A 91 -16.64 2.57 1.26
C GLU A 91 -15.46 2.72 0.30
N GLN A 92 -14.49 1.79 0.34
CA GLN A 92 -13.33 1.83 -0.55
C GLN A 92 -13.69 1.46 -1.99
N SER A 93 -14.60 0.50 -2.18
CA SER A 93 -15.12 0.16 -3.50
C SER A 93 -15.85 1.34 -4.14
N ALA A 94 -16.65 2.09 -3.38
CA ALA A 94 -17.29 3.31 -3.84
C ALA A 94 -16.29 4.41 -4.26
N LYS A 95 -15.06 4.36 -3.73
CA LYS A 95 -13.93 5.23 -4.13
C LYS A 95 -13.09 4.65 -5.28
N GLY A 96 -13.59 3.60 -5.96
CA GLY A 96 -12.93 3.00 -7.12
C GLY A 96 -11.80 2.02 -6.81
N ILE A 97 -11.73 1.47 -5.59
CA ILE A 97 -10.81 0.37 -5.28
C ILE A 97 -11.47 -0.95 -5.69
N SER A 98 -10.77 -1.75 -6.51
CA SER A 98 -11.19 -3.08 -6.90
C SER A 98 -10.79 -4.10 -5.84
N PHE A 99 -11.75 -4.90 -5.36
CA PHE A 99 -11.48 -6.08 -4.53
C PHE A 99 -11.76 -7.32 -5.36
N VAL A 100 -10.83 -8.29 -5.36
CA VAL A 100 -10.98 -9.51 -6.15
C VAL A 100 -10.71 -10.77 -5.33
N ALA A 101 -11.61 -11.74 -5.45
CA ALA A 101 -11.52 -13.05 -4.83
C ALA A 101 -10.96 -14.08 -5.83
N CYS A 102 -10.00 -14.88 -5.39
CA CYS A 102 -9.41 -15.97 -6.20
C CYS A 102 -10.35 -17.18 -6.25
N GLU A 103 -10.80 -17.59 -7.44
CA GLU A 103 -11.69 -18.77 -7.62
C GLU A 103 -11.02 -20.09 -7.23
N PHE A 104 -9.72 -20.26 -7.45
CA PHE A 104 -9.01 -21.43 -6.93
C PHE A 104 -9.07 -21.52 -5.41
N SER A 105 -8.91 -20.37 -4.72
CA SER A 105 -9.00 -20.34 -3.26
C SER A 105 -10.43 -20.57 -2.75
N LEU A 106 -11.46 -20.14 -3.48
CA LEU A 106 -12.85 -20.51 -3.19
C LEU A 106 -13.01 -22.03 -3.20
N LYS A 107 -12.56 -22.68 -4.29
CA LYS A 107 -12.64 -24.14 -4.44
C LYS A 107 -11.87 -24.88 -3.34
N GLU A 108 -10.61 -24.51 -3.08
CA GLU A 108 -9.76 -25.13 -2.07
C GLU A 108 -10.32 -25.04 -0.65
N ARG A 109 -11.11 -23.98 -0.37
CA ARG A 109 -11.67 -23.71 0.94
C ARG A 109 -13.17 -24.02 1.07
N ASN A 110 -13.75 -24.61 0.02
CA ASN A 110 -15.19 -24.92 -0.05
C ASN A 110 -16.08 -23.70 0.27
N VAL A 111 -15.70 -22.53 -0.24
CA VAL A 111 -16.46 -21.29 -0.11
C VAL A 111 -17.23 -21.05 -1.40
N SER A 112 -18.55 -20.82 -1.31
CA SER A 112 -19.36 -20.46 -2.48
C SER A 112 -19.15 -19.00 -2.88
N LYS A 113 -19.41 -18.66 -4.13
CA LYS A 113 -19.36 -17.26 -4.61
C LYS A 113 -20.36 -16.37 -3.87
N ASP A 114 -21.52 -16.90 -3.53
CA ASP A 114 -22.59 -16.17 -2.83
C ASP A 114 -22.22 -15.81 -1.38
N ALA A 115 -21.21 -16.48 -0.81
CA ALA A 115 -20.68 -16.15 0.50
C ALA A 115 -19.69 -14.96 0.49
N ILE A 116 -19.32 -14.45 -0.68
CA ILE A 116 -18.41 -13.33 -0.86
C ILE A 116 -19.19 -12.01 -0.81
N VAL A 117 -18.58 -10.99 -0.21
CA VAL A 117 -19.15 -9.63 -0.15
C VAL A 117 -19.48 -9.13 -1.57
N PRO A 118 -20.62 -8.43 -1.77
CA PRO A 118 -21.11 -8.08 -3.11
C PRO A 118 -20.21 -7.08 -3.87
N GLU A 119 -19.35 -6.38 -3.14
CA GLU A 119 -18.40 -5.41 -3.71
C GLU A 119 -17.18 -6.07 -4.39
N ALA A 120 -16.97 -7.38 -4.17
CA ALA A 120 -15.82 -8.08 -4.73
C ALA A 120 -16.14 -8.72 -6.09
N ASN A 121 -15.18 -8.61 -7.01
CA ASN A 121 -15.13 -9.34 -8.25
C ASN A 121 -14.35 -10.65 -8.10
N PHE A 122 -14.29 -11.44 -9.17
CA PHE A 122 -13.61 -12.74 -9.17
C PHE A 122 -12.50 -12.78 -10.21
N VAL A 123 -11.39 -13.42 -9.84
CA VAL A 123 -10.31 -13.78 -10.77
C VAL A 123 -10.03 -15.27 -10.63
N ARG A 124 -9.75 -15.94 -11.73
CA ARG A 124 -9.52 -17.39 -11.74
C ARG A 124 -8.32 -17.77 -10.86
N SER A 125 -7.24 -17.01 -10.92
CA SER A 125 -6.00 -17.20 -10.14
C SER A 125 -5.49 -15.88 -9.62
N GLY A 126 -5.51 -15.67 -8.31
CA GLY A 126 -4.98 -14.46 -7.68
C GLY A 126 -3.50 -14.25 -7.95
N ALA A 127 -2.69 -15.31 -7.98
CA ALA A 127 -1.26 -15.22 -8.29
C ALA A 127 -1.02 -14.74 -9.73
N LEU A 128 -1.75 -15.29 -10.71
CA LEU A 128 -1.63 -14.86 -12.11
C LEU A 128 -2.16 -13.44 -12.33
N GLU A 129 -3.21 -13.04 -11.61
CA GLU A 129 -3.71 -11.66 -11.65
C GLU A 129 -2.63 -10.67 -11.19
N ILE A 130 -1.97 -10.94 -10.06
CA ILE A 130 -0.88 -10.10 -9.55
C ILE A 130 0.26 -10.04 -10.56
N ALA A 131 0.70 -11.18 -11.12
CA ALA A 131 1.75 -11.22 -12.12
C ALA A 131 1.38 -10.44 -13.39
N ASN A 132 0.12 -10.54 -13.83
CA ASN A 132 -0.39 -9.80 -14.98
C ASN A 132 -0.42 -8.28 -14.72
N LYS A 133 -0.88 -7.86 -13.53
CA LYS A 133 -0.85 -6.45 -13.13
C LYS A 133 0.59 -5.89 -13.13
N GLN A 134 1.55 -6.63 -12.58
CA GLN A 134 2.96 -6.22 -12.58
C GLN A 134 3.49 -6.05 -14.02
N ARG A 135 3.15 -6.99 -14.92
CA ARG A 135 3.51 -6.88 -16.35
C ARG A 135 2.90 -5.63 -17.02
N LEU A 136 1.74 -5.17 -16.54
CA LEU A 136 1.06 -3.95 -16.99
C LEU A 136 1.54 -2.67 -16.29
N GLY A 137 2.65 -2.75 -15.55
CA GLY A 137 3.28 -1.61 -14.88
C GLY A 137 2.66 -1.25 -13.52
N TRP A 138 1.95 -2.17 -12.87
CA TRP A 138 1.46 -1.96 -11.52
C TRP A 138 2.54 -2.28 -10.48
N SER A 139 2.65 -1.44 -9.47
CA SER A 139 3.50 -1.69 -8.30
C SER A 139 2.84 -2.72 -7.38
N TYR A 140 3.59 -3.77 -7.03
CA TYR A 140 3.12 -4.80 -6.11
C TYR A 140 3.41 -4.44 -4.67
N LEU A 141 2.40 -4.57 -3.81
CA LEU A 141 2.54 -4.45 -2.36
C LEU A 141 1.87 -5.65 -1.66
N LYS A 142 2.58 -6.24 -0.70
CA LYS A 142 2.00 -7.26 0.17
C LYS A 142 1.28 -6.58 1.32
N ALA A 143 0.02 -6.95 1.56
CA ALA A 143 -0.73 -6.51 2.73
C ALA A 143 -0.46 -7.43 3.93
N GLY A 144 -0.29 -6.84 5.10
CA GLY A 144 0.03 -7.56 6.33
C GLY A 144 1.54 -7.69 6.58
N PHE A 145 1.86 -8.37 7.67
CA PHE A 145 3.23 -8.52 8.18
C PHE A 145 3.90 -9.76 7.60
#